data_839e71fd8b3f4d4bd3bfd5256f702b0e
#
_entry.id   839e71fd8b3f4d4bd3bfd5256f702b0e
#
_cell.length_a   1.000
_cell.length_b   1.000
_cell.length_c   1.000
_cell.angle_alpha   90.00
_cell.angle_beta   90.00
_cell.angle_gamma   90.00
#
_symmetry.space_group_name_H-M   'P 1'
#
loop_
_entity.id
_entity.type
_entity.pdbx_description
1 polymer ?
#
loop_
_entity_poly.entity_id
_entity_poly.type
_entity_poly.pdbx_seq_one_letter_code
_entity_poly.pdbx_strand_id
1 'polypeptide(L)'
;MKQGLRILLVEDSDLLAGAVSRELDREYGHTVVTVHDPLNLDALLATERFDVAIVDLLYEHLNRAFDTLRLSGQLSVRGNTLLISGLTAIRTLHARTPAIPTVVWTSGEANRRLHLLYAYQNLGVRSYCSKSPGTGRLDVLERTVREAALGRPYVDPVLNPYLPADNARTTSGILLREENKRAIWRAVALGAAAREEIGRLTGYAPRTVGRLIPEMYEGLREFDVGLMESRTPFVDLVRYVASNWQFFLDEAVRVEYP
;
A
#
# COMPACT_ATOMS: atom_id res chain seq x y z
N MET A 1 11.27 23.66 -25.69
CA MET A 1 11.80 22.86 -24.55
C MET A 1 10.65 22.64 -23.59
N LYS A 2 10.36 21.37 -23.18
CA LYS A 2 9.37 21.13 -22.11
C LYS A 2 9.95 21.64 -20.80
N GLN A 3 9.16 22.38 -20.02
CA GLN A 3 9.57 22.89 -18.71
C GLN A 3 9.84 21.70 -17.77
N GLY A 4 10.97 21.72 -17.04
CA GLY A 4 11.27 20.75 -15.99
C GLY A 4 10.28 20.86 -14.84
N LEU A 5 9.93 19.73 -14.25
CA LEU A 5 9.07 19.65 -13.06
C LEU A 5 9.92 19.54 -11.80
N ARG A 6 9.39 20.02 -10.68
CA ARG A 6 9.92 19.74 -9.36
C ARG A 6 9.18 18.53 -8.76
N ILE A 7 9.87 17.40 -8.69
CA ILE A 7 9.32 16.11 -8.33
C ILE A 7 9.76 15.74 -6.91
N LEU A 8 8.81 15.27 -6.10
CA LEU A 8 9.10 14.60 -4.84
C LEU A 8 9.11 13.08 -5.09
N LEU A 9 10.20 12.40 -4.75
CA LEU A 9 10.32 10.95 -4.82
C LEU A 9 10.37 10.37 -3.41
N VAL A 10 9.36 9.55 -3.06
CA VAL A 10 9.29 8.84 -1.76
C VAL A 10 9.59 7.36 -2.01
N GLU A 11 10.81 6.96 -1.66
CA GLU A 11 11.40 5.64 -1.96
C GLU A 11 12.46 5.31 -0.91
N ASP A 12 12.33 4.19 -0.21
CA ASP A 12 13.22 3.79 0.88
C ASP A 12 14.55 3.18 0.43
N SER A 13 14.67 2.81 -0.85
CA SER A 13 15.92 2.33 -1.44
C SER A 13 16.76 3.48 -1.98
N ASP A 14 17.85 3.84 -1.28
CA ASP A 14 18.81 4.87 -1.72
C ASP A 14 19.34 4.62 -3.14
N LEU A 15 19.61 3.35 -3.47
CA LEU A 15 20.14 2.97 -4.78
C LEU A 15 19.15 3.26 -5.89
N LEU A 16 17.88 2.84 -5.70
CA LEU A 16 16.83 3.02 -6.68
C LEU A 16 16.43 4.49 -6.82
N ALA A 17 16.25 5.17 -5.70
CA ALA A 17 15.95 6.60 -5.66
C ALA A 17 17.03 7.42 -6.36
N GLY A 18 18.29 7.16 -6.06
CA GLY A 18 19.43 7.85 -6.68
C GLY A 18 19.57 7.57 -8.17
N ALA A 19 19.26 6.35 -8.63
CA ALA A 19 19.27 6.01 -10.05
C ALA A 19 18.19 6.76 -10.81
N VAL A 20 16.93 6.68 -10.35
CA VAL A 20 15.80 7.32 -11.01
C VAL A 20 15.91 8.85 -10.99
N SER A 21 16.34 9.44 -9.87
CA SER A 21 16.53 10.90 -9.76
C SER A 21 17.53 11.42 -10.80
N ARG A 22 18.68 10.76 -10.92
CA ARG A 22 19.71 11.15 -11.92
C ARG A 22 19.21 11.04 -13.36
N GLU A 23 18.46 9.97 -13.67
CA GLU A 23 17.94 9.77 -15.01
C GLU A 23 16.83 10.77 -15.36
N LEU A 24 15.93 11.09 -14.44
CA LEU A 24 14.88 12.08 -14.63
C LEU A 24 15.46 13.49 -14.80
N ASP A 25 16.53 13.83 -14.08
CA ASP A 25 17.24 15.10 -14.25
C ASP A 25 17.96 15.16 -15.61
N ARG A 26 18.79 14.14 -15.90
CA ARG A 26 19.64 14.12 -17.10
C ARG A 26 18.84 14.11 -18.40
N GLU A 27 17.82 13.24 -18.50
CA GLU A 27 17.09 13.00 -19.75
C GLU A 27 15.94 14.00 -19.95
N TYR A 28 15.34 14.49 -18.86
CA TYR A 28 14.13 15.31 -18.96
C TYR A 28 14.23 16.69 -18.28
N GLY A 29 15.32 16.96 -17.59
CA GLY A 29 15.57 18.25 -16.91
C GLY A 29 14.65 18.49 -15.72
N HIS A 30 14.22 17.41 -15.03
CA HIS A 30 13.43 17.53 -13.81
C HIS A 30 14.34 17.74 -12.59
N THR A 31 13.83 18.49 -11.60
CA THR A 31 14.47 18.57 -10.29
C THR A 31 13.81 17.56 -9.35
N VAL A 32 14.55 16.58 -8.90
CA VAL A 32 14.00 15.51 -8.01
C VAL A 32 14.55 15.68 -6.60
N VAL A 33 13.64 15.75 -5.63
CA VAL A 33 13.96 15.71 -4.19
C VAL A 33 13.50 14.36 -3.65
N THR A 34 14.41 13.63 -3.01
CA THR A 34 14.13 12.28 -2.50
C THR A 34 13.90 12.30 -0.99
N VAL A 35 12.90 11.55 -0.55
CA VAL A 35 12.60 11.28 0.86
C VAL A 35 12.57 9.76 1.06
N HIS A 36 13.39 9.26 1.98
CA HIS A 36 13.48 7.83 2.26
C HIS A 36 12.55 7.38 3.39
N ASP A 37 12.15 8.29 4.27
CA ASP A 37 11.21 8.04 5.35
C ASP A 37 10.00 8.98 5.23
N PRO A 38 8.78 8.46 4.97
CA PRO A 38 7.58 9.28 4.82
C PRO A 38 7.20 10.08 6.07
N LEU A 39 7.71 9.73 7.25
CA LEU A 39 7.49 10.52 8.48
C LEU A 39 8.16 11.90 8.41
N ASN A 40 9.13 12.08 7.54
CA ASN A 40 9.80 13.38 7.32
C ASN A 40 9.06 14.30 6.34
N LEU A 41 7.99 13.82 5.69
CA LEU A 41 7.27 14.57 4.65
C LEU A 41 6.67 15.88 5.16
N ASP A 42 6.08 15.89 6.35
CA ASP A 42 5.42 17.09 6.87
C ASP A 42 6.42 18.25 7.07
N ALA A 43 7.62 17.95 7.57
CA ALA A 43 8.66 18.95 7.74
C ALA A 43 9.15 19.51 6.39
N LEU A 44 9.37 18.64 5.40
CA LEU A 44 9.78 19.03 4.06
C LEU A 44 8.71 19.88 3.37
N LEU A 45 7.46 19.44 3.41
CA LEU A 45 6.33 20.09 2.76
C LEU A 45 5.93 21.43 3.43
N ALA A 46 6.45 21.72 4.63
CA ALA A 46 6.29 23.02 5.26
C ALA A 46 7.11 24.12 4.54
N THR A 47 8.25 23.74 3.95
CA THR A 47 9.21 24.66 3.36
C THR A 47 9.31 24.57 1.84
N GLU A 48 8.95 23.44 1.26
CA GLU A 48 9.11 23.18 -0.18
C GLU A 48 7.77 22.94 -0.90
N ARG A 49 7.78 23.16 -2.21
CA ARG A 49 6.61 22.93 -3.10
C ARG A 49 7.03 21.98 -4.21
N PHE A 50 6.10 21.12 -4.61
CA PHE A 50 6.30 20.14 -5.65
C PHE A 50 5.14 20.15 -6.64
N ASP A 51 5.45 19.91 -7.91
CA ASP A 51 4.45 19.80 -8.99
C ASP A 51 3.75 18.44 -8.94
N VAL A 52 4.48 17.41 -8.50
CA VAL A 52 4.00 16.01 -8.45
C VAL A 52 4.86 15.19 -7.49
N ALA A 53 4.29 14.15 -6.92
CA ALA A 53 5.02 13.17 -6.13
C ALA A 53 5.00 11.79 -6.80
N ILE A 54 6.13 11.08 -6.71
CA ILE A 54 6.28 9.65 -7.03
C ILE A 54 6.39 8.91 -5.70
N VAL A 55 5.55 7.90 -5.47
CA VAL A 55 5.49 7.18 -4.18
C VAL A 55 5.57 5.68 -4.42
N ASP A 56 6.56 5.02 -3.81
CA ASP A 56 6.54 3.56 -3.69
C ASP A 56 5.50 3.11 -2.67
N LEU A 57 4.86 1.97 -2.91
CA LEU A 57 3.81 1.45 -2.00
C LEU A 57 4.37 0.73 -0.78
N LEU A 58 5.50 0.03 -0.89
CA LEU A 58 6.04 -0.77 0.20
C LEU A 58 7.51 -0.44 0.46
N TYR A 59 7.82 -0.10 1.70
CA TYR A 59 9.14 0.23 2.19
C TYR A 59 9.77 -0.98 2.89
N GLU A 60 10.52 -1.77 2.13
CA GLU A 60 11.10 -3.01 2.65
C GLU A 60 12.23 -2.75 3.66
N HIS A 61 13.05 -1.71 3.41
CA HIS A 61 14.15 -1.35 4.31
C HIS A 61 13.65 -0.78 5.64
N LEU A 62 12.67 0.12 5.59
CA LEU A 62 12.08 0.71 6.81
C LEU A 62 11.37 -0.34 7.67
N ASN A 63 10.68 -1.28 7.05
CA ASN A 63 9.85 -2.25 7.76
C ASN A 63 10.60 -3.53 8.17
N ARG A 64 11.90 -3.66 7.87
CA ARG A 64 12.68 -4.86 8.21
C ARG A 64 12.72 -5.15 9.72
N ALA A 65 12.90 -4.11 10.53
CA ALA A 65 12.87 -4.25 12.00
C ALA A 65 11.49 -4.68 12.50
N PHE A 66 10.42 -4.14 11.90
CA PHE A 66 9.05 -4.51 12.22
C PHE A 66 8.79 -5.99 11.91
N ASP A 67 9.23 -6.51 10.79
CA ASP A 67 9.06 -7.93 10.44
C ASP A 67 9.78 -8.85 11.43
N THR A 68 10.97 -8.47 11.88
CA THR A 68 11.68 -9.19 12.93
C THR A 68 10.88 -9.26 14.25
N LEU A 69 10.30 -8.14 14.69
CA LEU A 69 9.46 -8.09 15.89
C LEU A 69 8.17 -8.91 15.71
N ARG A 70 7.57 -8.90 14.53
CA ARG A 70 6.40 -9.71 14.18
C ARG A 70 6.70 -11.21 14.31
N LEU A 71 7.78 -11.66 13.68
CA LEU A 71 8.18 -13.07 13.69
C LEU A 71 8.58 -13.58 15.08
N SER A 72 9.11 -12.71 15.94
CA SER A 72 9.44 -13.04 17.33
C SER A 72 8.23 -13.03 18.28
N GLY A 73 7.03 -12.69 17.80
CA GLY A 73 5.82 -12.61 18.60
C GLY A 73 5.79 -11.45 19.62
N GLN A 74 6.66 -10.45 19.43
CA GLN A 74 6.75 -9.28 20.32
C GLN A 74 5.72 -8.19 20.00
N LEU A 75 5.00 -8.29 18.89
CA LEU A 75 3.96 -7.35 18.53
C LEU A 75 2.61 -7.73 19.13
N SER A 76 1.80 -6.74 19.41
CA SER A 76 0.46 -6.86 19.97
C SER A 76 -0.59 -6.30 19.00
N VAL A 77 -1.76 -6.91 18.94
CA VAL A 77 -2.92 -6.41 18.16
C VAL A 77 -3.30 -4.97 18.56
N ARG A 78 -3.09 -4.62 19.83
CA ARG A 78 -3.37 -3.30 20.39
C ARG A 78 -2.12 -2.42 20.52
N GLY A 79 -0.96 -2.90 20.09
CA GLY A 79 0.30 -2.17 20.21
C GLY A 79 0.38 -1.01 19.22
N ASN A 80 1.16 0.01 19.58
CA ASN A 80 1.40 1.22 18.77
C ASN A 80 2.56 1.06 17.78
N THR A 81 3.03 -0.16 17.54
CA THR A 81 4.08 -0.39 16.56
C THR A 81 3.46 -0.28 15.17
N LEU A 82 3.93 0.69 14.41
CA LEU A 82 3.34 1.09 13.13
C LEU A 82 4.18 0.52 11.99
N LEU A 83 3.54 -0.18 11.08
CA LEU A 83 4.08 -0.46 9.77
C LEU A 83 3.77 0.73 8.87
N ILE A 84 4.81 1.29 8.25
CA ILE A 84 4.70 2.46 7.38
C ILE A 84 4.82 2.00 5.94
N SER A 85 3.92 2.48 5.09
CA SER A 85 3.92 2.24 3.66
C SER A 85 3.72 3.54 2.86
N GLY A 86 3.70 3.43 1.55
CA GLY A 86 3.36 4.54 0.66
C GLY A 86 1.95 5.11 0.88
N LEU A 87 1.04 4.35 1.50
CA LEU A 87 -0.29 4.87 1.86
C LEU A 87 -0.18 6.02 2.87
N THR A 88 0.77 5.95 3.82
CA THR A 88 1.05 7.05 4.77
C THR A 88 1.53 8.29 4.02
N ALA A 89 2.49 8.14 3.09
CA ALA A 89 2.95 9.24 2.26
C ALA A 89 1.82 9.87 1.44
N ILE A 90 1.00 9.05 0.76
CA ILE A 90 -0.13 9.52 -0.05
C ILE A 90 -1.12 10.32 0.80
N ARG A 91 -1.46 9.86 2.00
CA ARG A 91 -2.35 10.60 2.90
C ARG A 91 -1.78 11.96 3.27
N THR A 92 -0.50 12.03 3.62
CA THR A 92 0.19 13.30 3.92
C THR A 92 0.16 14.25 2.73
N LEU A 93 0.43 13.76 1.52
CA LEU A 93 0.42 14.56 0.29
C LEU A 93 -0.98 15.09 -0.05
N HIS A 94 -2.01 14.27 0.11
CA HIS A 94 -3.39 14.63 -0.18
C HIS A 94 -4.03 15.54 0.88
N ALA A 95 -3.51 15.54 2.11
CA ALA A 95 -3.96 16.45 3.16
C ALA A 95 -3.51 17.91 2.92
N ARG A 96 -2.60 18.17 1.98
CA ARG A 96 -2.15 19.52 1.63
C ARG A 96 -3.20 20.27 0.82
N THR A 97 -3.12 21.60 0.86
CA THR A 97 -3.99 22.49 0.10
C THR A 97 -3.13 23.45 -0.74
N PRO A 98 -3.09 23.30 -2.09
CA PRO A 98 -3.72 22.23 -2.86
C PRO A 98 -3.06 20.86 -2.63
N ALA A 99 -3.82 19.79 -2.86
CA ALA A 99 -3.28 18.43 -2.82
C ALA A 99 -2.18 18.24 -3.89
N ILE A 100 -1.12 17.53 -3.53
CA ILE A 100 -0.02 17.27 -4.47
C ILE A 100 -0.40 16.07 -5.35
N PRO A 101 -0.42 16.23 -6.68
CA PRO A 101 -0.67 15.12 -7.60
C PRO A 101 0.29 13.97 -7.34
N THR A 102 -0.22 12.75 -7.28
CA THR A 102 0.57 11.59 -6.85
C THR A 102 0.56 10.49 -7.90
N VAL A 103 1.74 9.98 -8.22
CA VAL A 103 1.99 8.78 -9.02
C VAL A 103 2.40 7.65 -8.08
N VAL A 104 1.66 6.57 -8.05
CA VAL A 104 2.10 5.32 -7.41
C VAL A 104 3.06 4.61 -8.36
N TRP A 105 4.28 4.37 -7.89
CA TRP A 105 5.32 3.68 -8.63
C TRP A 105 5.67 2.38 -7.92
N THR A 106 5.18 1.25 -8.43
CA THR A 106 5.22 -0.03 -7.70
C THR A 106 5.54 -1.21 -8.60
N SER A 107 6.15 -2.25 -8.05
CA SER A 107 6.22 -3.56 -8.71
C SER A 107 4.85 -4.23 -8.62
N GLY A 108 4.40 -4.87 -9.71
CA GLY A 108 3.09 -5.55 -9.77
C GLY A 108 3.04 -6.88 -9.00
N GLU A 109 3.72 -7.02 -7.85
CA GLU A 109 3.74 -8.24 -7.05
C GLU A 109 2.43 -8.43 -6.28
N ALA A 110 2.05 -9.69 -6.07
CA ALA A 110 0.78 -10.06 -5.44
C ALA A 110 0.59 -9.46 -4.02
N ASN A 111 1.67 -9.36 -3.24
CA ASN A 111 1.66 -8.78 -1.88
C ASN A 111 1.41 -7.27 -1.84
N ARG A 112 1.49 -6.58 -2.97
CA ARG A 112 1.24 -5.13 -3.10
C ARG A 112 -0.18 -4.80 -3.56
N ARG A 113 -0.94 -5.82 -3.98
CA ARG A 113 -2.27 -5.65 -4.57
C ARG A 113 -3.24 -4.94 -3.65
N LEU A 114 -3.29 -5.29 -2.36
CA LEU A 114 -4.19 -4.65 -1.40
C LEU A 114 -3.87 -3.17 -1.20
N HIS A 115 -2.59 -2.81 -1.11
CA HIS A 115 -2.16 -1.41 -1.01
C HIS A 115 -2.50 -0.63 -2.29
N LEU A 116 -2.29 -1.22 -3.46
CA LEU A 116 -2.63 -0.61 -4.74
C LEU A 116 -4.13 -0.33 -4.86
N LEU A 117 -4.95 -1.32 -4.52
CA LEU A 117 -6.41 -1.18 -4.54
C LEU A 117 -6.90 -0.15 -3.54
N TYR A 118 -6.32 -0.12 -2.33
CA TYR A 118 -6.66 0.87 -1.31
C TYR A 118 -6.26 2.29 -1.75
N ALA A 119 -5.08 2.46 -2.32
CA ALA A 119 -4.65 3.75 -2.89
C ALA A 119 -5.62 4.24 -3.98
N TYR A 120 -6.10 3.33 -4.84
CA TYR A 120 -7.05 3.65 -5.90
C TYR A 120 -8.45 3.97 -5.35
N GLN A 121 -9.00 3.10 -4.50
CA GLN A 121 -10.41 3.15 -4.08
C GLN A 121 -10.66 4.10 -2.91
N ASN A 122 -9.74 4.15 -1.94
CA ASN A 122 -9.91 4.91 -0.70
C ASN A 122 -9.17 6.26 -0.74
N LEU A 123 -7.94 6.28 -1.27
CA LEU A 123 -7.16 7.52 -1.32
C LEU A 123 -7.31 8.29 -2.63
N GLY A 124 -8.02 7.75 -3.61
CA GLY A 124 -8.34 8.45 -4.85
C GLY A 124 -7.16 8.67 -5.81
N VAL A 125 -6.05 7.95 -5.65
CA VAL A 125 -4.93 8.02 -6.61
C VAL A 125 -5.39 7.49 -7.96
N ARG A 126 -5.00 8.18 -9.04
CA ARG A 126 -5.42 7.82 -10.41
C ARG A 126 -4.25 7.64 -11.38
N SER A 127 -3.02 7.84 -10.93
CA SER A 127 -1.82 7.69 -11.76
C SER A 127 -0.91 6.60 -11.21
N TYR A 128 -0.59 5.61 -12.06
CA TYR A 128 0.13 4.40 -11.66
C TYR A 128 1.18 4.04 -12.70
N CYS A 129 2.41 3.75 -12.25
CA CYS A 129 3.50 3.27 -13.08
C CYS A 129 4.16 2.04 -12.46
N SER A 130 4.48 1.05 -13.28
CA SER A 130 5.15 -0.17 -12.85
C SER A 130 6.67 0.02 -12.75
N LYS A 131 7.27 -0.55 -11.69
CA LYS A 131 8.73 -0.71 -11.51
C LYS A 131 9.30 -1.87 -12.33
N SER A 132 8.48 -2.61 -13.07
CA SER A 132 8.95 -3.78 -13.84
C SER A 132 10.14 -3.41 -14.73
N PRO A 133 11.18 -4.23 -14.80
CA PRO A 133 12.33 -3.97 -15.66
C PRO A 133 11.92 -3.99 -17.13
N GLY A 134 12.63 -3.23 -17.97
CA GLY A 134 12.41 -3.23 -19.42
C GLY A 134 12.85 -1.93 -20.07
N THR A 135 13.09 -2.00 -21.37
CA THR A 135 13.46 -0.83 -22.18
C THR A 135 12.29 0.18 -22.22
N GLY A 136 12.60 1.46 -22.11
CA GLY A 136 11.60 2.54 -22.18
C GLY A 136 10.76 2.72 -20.90
N ARG A 137 11.11 2.03 -19.80
CA ARG A 137 10.35 2.15 -18.54
C ARG A 137 10.44 3.55 -17.92
N LEU A 138 11.57 4.22 -18.10
CA LEU A 138 11.72 5.60 -17.65
C LEU A 138 10.84 6.56 -18.43
N ASP A 139 10.67 6.35 -19.76
CA ASP A 139 9.74 7.15 -20.58
C ASP A 139 8.28 7.00 -20.11
N VAL A 140 7.90 5.77 -19.68
CA VAL A 140 6.55 5.53 -19.12
C VAL A 140 6.39 6.25 -17.80
N LEU A 141 7.40 6.22 -16.92
CA LEU A 141 7.38 6.94 -15.65
C LEU A 141 7.30 8.46 -15.88
N GLU A 142 8.14 9.00 -16.76
CA GLU A 142 8.14 10.42 -17.13
C GLU A 142 6.78 10.86 -17.67
N ARG A 143 6.21 10.08 -18.60
CA ARG A 143 4.85 10.33 -19.11
C ARG A 143 3.82 10.35 -17.99
N THR A 144 3.85 9.34 -17.09
CA THR A 144 2.92 9.25 -15.98
C THR A 144 3.01 10.47 -15.07
N VAL A 145 4.24 10.89 -14.77
CA VAL A 145 4.55 12.08 -13.96
C VAL A 145 3.99 13.35 -14.59
N ARG A 146 4.21 13.56 -15.90
CA ARG A 146 3.68 14.75 -16.61
C ARG A 146 2.17 14.76 -16.66
N GLU A 147 1.55 13.63 -16.97
CA GLU A 147 0.08 13.55 -17.01
C GLU A 147 -0.50 13.84 -15.62
N ALA A 148 0.08 13.27 -14.57
CA ALA A 148 -0.34 13.54 -13.19
C ALA A 148 -0.19 15.01 -12.80
N ALA A 149 0.95 15.65 -13.13
CA ALA A 149 1.18 17.07 -12.86
C ALA A 149 0.17 18.00 -13.59
N LEU A 150 -0.39 17.52 -14.71
CA LEU A 150 -1.45 18.22 -15.45
C LEU A 150 -2.87 17.87 -14.96
N GLY A 151 -2.99 17.10 -13.88
CA GLY A 151 -4.27 16.62 -13.35
C GLY A 151 -4.94 15.55 -14.22
N ARG A 152 -4.22 14.92 -15.14
CA ARG A 152 -4.74 13.87 -16.03
C ARG A 152 -4.33 12.49 -15.53
N PRO A 153 -5.28 11.57 -15.30
CA PRO A 153 -4.97 10.21 -14.89
C PRO A 153 -4.17 9.46 -15.97
N TYR A 154 -3.17 8.70 -15.53
CA TYR A 154 -2.46 7.78 -16.41
C TYR A 154 -2.13 6.48 -15.67
N VAL A 155 -2.51 5.37 -16.25
CA VAL A 155 -2.19 4.04 -15.74
C VAL A 155 -1.31 3.32 -16.75
N ASP A 156 -0.15 2.86 -16.29
CA ASP A 156 0.68 1.95 -17.06
C ASP A 156 -0.13 0.69 -17.41
N PRO A 157 -0.28 0.33 -18.69
CA PRO A 157 -1.10 -0.81 -19.11
C PRO A 157 -0.76 -2.13 -18.41
N VAL A 158 0.49 -2.32 -17.99
CA VAL A 158 0.94 -3.51 -17.23
C VAL A 158 0.20 -3.64 -15.89
N LEU A 159 -0.26 -2.53 -15.31
CA LEU A 159 -0.97 -2.52 -14.03
C LEU A 159 -2.49 -2.65 -14.15
N ASN A 160 -3.07 -2.53 -15.35
CA ASN A 160 -4.51 -2.63 -15.55
C ASN A 160 -5.15 -3.90 -14.95
N PRO A 161 -4.53 -5.10 -15.04
CA PRO A 161 -5.11 -6.31 -14.45
C PRO A 161 -5.20 -6.29 -12.91
N TYR A 162 -4.45 -5.40 -12.27
CA TYR A 162 -4.39 -5.29 -10.81
C TYR A 162 -5.32 -4.21 -10.25
N LEU A 163 -5.86 -3.34 -11.09
CA LEU A 163 -6.80 -2.30 -10.70
C LEU A 163 -8.24 -2.83 -10.72
N PRO A 164 -9.12 -2.28 -9.88
CA PRO A 164 -10.51 -2.73 -9.82
C PRO A 164 -11.28 -2.23 -11.04
N ALA A 165 -12.33 -2.96 -11.40
CA ALA A 165 -13.36 -2.43 -12.30
C ALA A 165 -14.11 -1.26 -11.62
N ASP A 166 -14.64 -0.32 -12.41
CA ASP A 166 -15.25 0.92 -11.92
C ASP A 166 -16.39 0.72 -10.91
N ASN A 167 -17.07 -0.42 -10.93
CA ASN A 167 -18.17 -0.74 -10.01
C ASN A 167 -17.81 -1.79 -8.95
N ALA A 168 -16.53 -2.10 -8.76
CA ALA A 168 -16.11 -3.08 -7.77
C ALA A 168 -16.36 -2.56 -6.34
N ARG A 169 -16.76 -3.47 -5.44
CA ARG A 169 -16.80 -3.16 -4.01
C ARG A 169 -15.43 -2.73 -3.52
N THR A 170 -15.40 -1.77 -2.60
CA THR A 170 -14.14 -1.27 -2.07
C THR A 170 -13.46 -2.28 -1.14
N THR A 171 -12.14 -2.30 -1.18
CA THR A 171 -11.30 -3.09 -0.26
C THR A 171 -11.70 -2.85 1.20
N SER A 172 -11.90 -1.59 1.57
CA SER A 172 -12.35 -1.19 2.90
C SER A 172 -13.74 -1.73 3.23
N GLY A 173 -14.67 -1.67 2.29
CA GLY A 173 -16.03 -2.16 2.48
C GLY A 173 -16.11 -3.67 2.73
N ILE A 174 -15.21 -4.44 2.13
CA ILE A 174 -15.17 -5.91 2.26
C ILE A 174 -14.33 -6.34 3.48
N LEU A 175 -13.11 -5.78 3.62
CA LEU A 175 -12.14 -6.28 4.58
C LEU A 175 -12.16 -5.51 5.92
N LEU A 176 -12.49 -4.22 5.91
CA LEU A 176 -12.22 -3.33 7.04
C LEU A 176 -13.47 -2.79 7.73
N ARG A 177 -14.66 -3.04 7.21
CA ARG A 177 -15.90 -2.44 7.74
C ARG A 177 -16.22 -2.88 9.17
N GLU A 178 -16.06 -4.16 9.48
CA GLU A 178 -16.46 -4.74 10.76
C GLU A 178 -15.27 -4.85 11.72
N GLU A 179 -15.37 -4.27 12.90
CA GLU A 179 -14.31 -4.22 13.92
C GLU A 179 -13.83 -5.64 14.32
N ASN A 180 -14.76 -6.56 14.54
CA ASN A 180 -14.43 -7.94 14.90
C ASN A 180 -13.61 -8.66 13.81
N LYS A 181 -13.93 -8.42 12.54
CA LYS A 181 -13.18 -8.97 11.41
C LYS A 181 -11.80 -8.31 11.31
N ARG A 182 -11.71 -6.98 11.48
CA ARG A 182 -10.41 -6.28 11.53
C ARG A 182 -9.49 -6.83 12.61
N ALA A 183 -10.01 -7.07 13.81
CA ALA A 183 -9.23 -7.64 14.89
C ALA A 183 -8.68 -9.04 14.52
N ILE A 184 -9.49 -9.88 13.86
CA ILE A 184 -9.06 -11.20 13.39
C ILE A 184 -8.00 -11.07 12.28
N TRP A 185 -8.20 -10.19 11.28
CA TRP A 185 -7.20 -9.94 10.24
C TRP A 185 -5.85 -9.56 10.84
N ARG A 186 -5.85 -8.64 11.82
CA ARG A 186 -4.63 -8.18 12.51
C ARG A 186 -3.97 -9.30 13.31
N ALA A 187 -4.75 -10.10 14.03
CA ALA A 187 -4.21 -11.22 14.79
C ALA A 187 -3.51 -12.24 13.89
N VAL A 188 -4.14 -12.59 12.75
CA VAL A 188 -3.52 -13.50 11.77
C VAL A 188 -2.30 -12.85 11.11
N ALA A 189 -2.34 -11.57 10.79
CA ALA A 189 -1.20 -10.83 10.24
C ALA A 189 -0.01 -10.78 11.21
N LEU A 190 -0.26 -10.81 12.51
CA LEU A 190 0.76 -10.93 13.56
C LEU A 190 1.33 -12.35 13.73
N GLY A 191 0.81 -13.33 12.98
CA GLY A 191 1.30 -14.69 12.95
C GLY A 191 0.40 -15.72 13.63
N ALA A 192 -0.76 -15.32 14.18
CA ALA A 192 -1.68 -16.29 14.78
C ALA A 192 -2.22 -17.26 13.72
N ALA A 193 -2.00 -18.56 13.95
CA ALA A 193 -2.36 -19.63 13.02
C ALA A 193 -3.35 -20.65 13.61
N ALA A 194 -3.86 -20.41 14.84
CA ALA A 194 -4.85 -21.24 15.51
C ALA A 194 -6.01 -20.38 16.04
N ARG A 195 -7.23 -20.93 16.09
CA ARG A 195 -8.42 -20.20 16.58
C ARG A 195 -8.29 -19.77 18.03
N GLU A 196 -7.68 -20.58 18.85
CA GLU A 196 -7.38 -20.33 20.24
C GLU A 196 -6.42 -19.13 20.41
N GLU A 197 -5.41 -19.07 19.56
CA GLU A 197 -4.43 -18.01 19.55
C GLU A 197 -5.05 -16.68 19.07
N ILE A 198 -5.82 -16.70 17.98
CA ILE A 198 -6.60 -15.57 17.51
C ILE A 198 -7.53 -15.08 18.61
N GLY A 199 -8.24 -16.02 19.28
CA GLY A 199 -9.14 -15.69 20.39
C GLY A 199 -8.39 -15.00 21.54
N ARG A 200 -7.23 -15.49 21.92
CA ARG A 200 -6.38 -14.89 22.97
C ARG A 200 -5.92 -13.47 22.61
N LEU A 201 -5.53 -13.24 21.35
CA LEU A 201 -5.05 -11.94 20.89
C LEU A 201 -6.17 -10.89 20.73
N THR A 202 -7.36 -11.35 20.34
CA THR A 202 -8.50 -10.46 20.05
C THR A 202 -9.47 -10.31 21.24
N GLY A 203 -9.44 -11.24 22.20
CA GLY A 203 -10.41 -11.33 23.28
C GLY A 203 -11.70 -12.05 22.89
N TYR A 204 -11.79 -12.62 21.67
CA TYR A 204 -12.98 -13.37 21.24
C TYR A 204 -12.89 -14.86 21.60
N ALA A 205 -14.05 -15.46 21.91
CA ALA A 205 -14.12 -16.90 22.10
C ALA A 205 -13.72 -17.65 20.79
N PRO A 206 -12.99 -18.78 20.87
CA PRO A 206 -12.59 -19.55 19.67
C PRO A 206 -13.79 -19.95 18.78
N ARG A 207 -14.96 -20.19 19.37
CA ARG A 207 -16.21 -20.45 18.63
C ARG A 207 -16.65 -19.25 17.79
N THR A 208 -16.50 -18.02 18.31
CA THR A 208 -16.81 -16.78 17.57
C THR A 208 -15.86 -16.62 16.39
N VAL A 209 -14.56 -16.83 16.60
CA VAL A 209 -13.55 -16.83 15.53
C VAL A 209 -13.93 -17.85 14.46
N GLY A 210 -14.26 -19.09 14.86
CA GLY A 210 -14.64 -20.17 13.95
C GLY A 210 -15.88 -19.86 13.10
N ARG A 211 -16.83 -19.08 13.63
CA ARG A 211 -18.01 -18.64 12.88
C ARG A 211 -17.70 -17.53 11.88
N LEU A 212 -16.83 -16.58 12.23
CA LEU A 212 -16.52 -15.42 11.39
C LEU A 212 -15.61 -15.78 10.20
N ILE A 213 -14.71 -16.74 10.35
CA ILE A 213 -13.74 -17.09 9.31
C ILE A 213 -14.35 -17.47 7.97
N PRO A 214 -15.39 -18.34 7.88
CA PRO A 214 -16.04 -18.62 6.61
C PRO A 214 -16.61 -17.37 5.94
N GLU A 215 -17.26 -16.48 6.71
CA GLU A 215 -17.80 -15.21 6.20
C GLU A 215 -16.69 -14.29 5.66
N MET A 216 -15.54 -14.24 6.37
CA MET A 216 -14.37 -13.47 5.97
C MET A 216 -13.75 -14.03 4.70
N TYR A 217 -13.70 -15.36 4.56
CA TYR A 217 -13.16 -16.01 3.38
C TYR A 217 -14.05 -15.78 2.15
N GLU A 218 -15.37 -15.84 2.31
CA GLU A 218 -16.30 -15.50 1.22
C GLU A 218 -16.15 -14.04 0.77
N GLY A 219 -15.97 -13.11 1.70
CA GLY A 219 -15.64 -11.73 1.37
C GLY A 219 -14.35 -11.59 0.56
N LEU A 220 -13.32 -12.38 0.90
CA LEU A 220 -12.08 -12.43 0.10
C LEU A 220 -12.32 -12.96 -1.31
N ARG A 221 -13.14 -13.98 -1.48
CA ARG A 221 -13.47 -14.53 -2.81
C ARG A 221 -14.19 -13.53 -3.70
N GLU A 222 -15.08 -12.72 -3.13
CA GLU A 222 -15.74 -11.63 -3.87
C GLU A 222 -14.73 -10.59 -4.38
N PHE A 223 -13.66 -10.39 -3.62
CA PHE A 223 -12.63 -9.40 -3.89
C PHE A 223 -11.51 -9.95 -4.78
N ASP A 224 -11.07 -11.17 -4.55
CA ASP A 224 -10.01 -11.85 -5.28
C ASP A 224 -10.56 -13.06 -6.03
N VAL A 225 -10.90 -12.85 -7.29
CA VAL A 225 -11.46 -13.90 -8.17
C VAL A 225 -10.50 -15.08 -8.40
N GLY A 226 -9.22 -14.94 -8.02
CA GLY A 226 -8.26 -16.04 -8.05
C GLY A 226 -8.42 -17.03 -6.89
N LEU A 227 -9.19 -16.67 -5.85
CA LEU A 227 -9.49 -17.55 -4.74
C LEU A 227 -10.63 -18.48 -5.09
N MET A 228 -10.37 -19.78 -5.05
CA MET A 228 -11.34 -20.82 -5.32
C MET A 228 -12.20 -21.14 -4.08
N GLU A 229 -13.31 -21.86 -4.30
CA GLU A 229 -14.05 -22.45 -3.20
C GLU A 229 -13.14 -23.39 -2.39
N SER A 230 -13.11 -23.21 -1.08
CA SER A 230 -12.19 -23.91 -0.20
C SER A 230 -12.91 -24.86 0.73
N ARG A 231 -12.37 -26.07 0.88
CA ARG A 231 -12.77 -27.02 1.94
C ARG A 231 -12.11 -26.67 3.30
N THR A 232 -11.12 -25.79 3.29
CA THR A 232 -10.34 -25.37 4.46
C THR A 232 -10.25 -23.84 4.57
N PRO A 233 -11.38 -23.12 4.67
CA PRO A 233 -11.41 -21.65 4.65
C PRO A 233 -10.45 -21.00 5.66
N PHE A 234 -10.26 -21.65 6.82
CA PHE A 234 -9.34 -21.15 7.84
C PHE A 234 -7.88 -21.17 7.35
N VAL A 235 -7.43 -22.29 6.79
CA VAL A 235 -6.03 -22.43 6.31
C VAL A 235 -5.75 -21.46 5.16
N ASP A 236 -6.70 -21.33 4.23
CA ASP A 236 -6.53 -20.47 3.08
C ASP A 236 -6.60 -18.98 3.45
N LEU A 237 -7.45 -18.62 4.43
CA LEU A 237 -7.47 -17.29 5.01
C LEU A 237 -6.13 -16.94 5.67
N VAL A 238 -5.59 -17.85 6.51
CA VAL A 238 -4.28 -17.65 7.16
C VAL A 238 -3.19 -17.47 6.12
N ARG A 239 -3.16 -18.31 5.08
CA ARG A 239 -2.19 -18.18 3.97
C ARG A 239 -2.31 -16.85 3.24
N TYR A 240 -3.53 -16.43 2.92
CA TYR A 240 -3.78 -15.16 2.25
C TYR A 240 -3.29 -13.97 3.09
N VAL A 241 -3.62 -13.95 4.38
CA VAL A 241 -3.18 -12.88 5.28
C VAL A 241 -1.68 -12.90 5.48
N ALA A 242 -1.08 -14.08 5.59
CA ALA A 242 0.38 -14.21 5.71
C ALA A 242 1.12 -13.62 4.49
N SER A 243 0.54 -13.73 3.30
CA SER A 243 1.09 -13.12 2.08
C SER A 243 0.83 -11.61 1.97
N ASN A 244 -0.16 -11.10 2.69
CA ASN A 244 -0.60 -9.69 2.64
C ASN A 244 -0.54 -9.01 4.02
N TRP A 245 0.24 -9.53 4.96
CA TRP A 245 0.25 -9.12 6.36
C TRP A 245 0.53 -7.64 6.55
N GLN A 246 1.37 -7.05 5.69
CA GLN A 246 1.73 -5.63 5.73
C GLN A 246 0.51 -4.73 5.62
N PHE A 247 -0.44 -5.05 4.74
CA PHE A 247 -1.67 -4.27 4.57
C PHE A 247 -2.52 -4.23 5.85
N PHE A 248 -2.69 -5.35 6.52
CA PHE A 248 -3.52 -5.44 7.73
C PHE A 248 -2.89 -4.79 8.96
N LEU A 249 -1.57 -4.56 8.93
CA LEU A 249 -0.82 -3.89 10.00
C LEU A 249 -0.39 -2.46 9.63
N ASP A 250 -0.76 -1.99 8.45
CA ASP A 250 -0.43 -0.67 7.93
C ASP A 250 -1.04 0.45 8.78
N GLU A 251 -0.24 1.46 9.12
CA GLU A 251 -0.68 2.59 9.92
C GLU A 251 -1.81 3.37 9.23
N ALA A 252 -1.66 3.67 7.93
CA ALA A 252 -2.65 4.44 7.19
C ALA A 252 -4.01 3.75 7.19
N VAL A 253 -4.03 2.41 7.12
CA VAL A 253 -5.26 1.60 7.22
C VAL A 253 -5.80 1.59 8.65
N ARG A 254 -4.93 1.50 9.66
CA ARG A 254 -5.35 1.46 11.07
C ARG A 254 -5.93 2.78 11.57
N VAL A 255 -5.40 3.91 11.13
CA VAL A 255 -5.89 5.23 11.55
C VAL A 255 -7.30 5.48 10.99
N GLU A 256 -7.59 5.02 9.78
CA GLU A 256 -8.92 5.17 9.19
C GLU A 256 -9.92 4.11 9.71
N TYR A 257 -9.42 2.91 10.02
CA TYR A 257 -10.20 1.76 10.53
C TYR A 257 -9.56 1.22 11.82
N PRO A 258 -9.74 1.91 12.96
CA PRO A 258 -9.12 1.56 14.24
C PRO A 258 -9.57 0.20 14.83
#